data_ce1d9f4f5de37ced3f9431003286ec62
#
_entry.id   ce1d9f4f5de37ced3f9431003286ec62
#
_cell.length_a   1.000
_cell.length_b   1.000
_cell.length_c   1.000
_cell.angle_alpha   90.00
_cell.angle_beta   90.00
_cell.angle_gamma   90.00
#
_symmetry.space_group_name_H-M   'P 1'
#
loop_
_entity.id
_entity.type
_entity.pdbx_description
1 polymer ?
#
loop_
_entity_poly.entity_id
_entity_poly.type
_entity_poly.pdbx_seq_one_letter_code
_entity_poly.pdbx_strand_id
1 'polypeptide(L)'
;MIRILKYGEVDNADIFARSVPEVDVAKIVSDIIANVRARGDKALFEYCEKFDRVKLEALEVTAAEMDEAFSRVEPAFIDVLQTAAANIRQFHEKQVRNSFIITEREGVVMGQKVTPLDRVGLYVPGGTAAYPSTVLMDAIPAKIAGCREIVITTPPGRDGKINPAILAAAKVAGVDRVFKVGGAQAVAALAYGTQSIPCVDKIVGPGNAFVAEAKKQVFGRVAIDMIAGPSEILIVADGASNPRHVAADLLSQAEHDKLASAVLVTDSMALAEAVQREVERQVNLLPRVEIASASIDKNGKIIVADTLDQAIEISNDIAPEHLELCVDNPFDYLDRVRHAGSIFMGRSCPEALGDYLAGPNHTLPTGGTARFYSPLSVDDFVKKSQYTYFTRDALKAVKDKVAMFAEKEGLSGHARSVLTRFEEDVK
;
A
#
# COMPACT_ATOMS: atom_id res chain seq x y z
N MET A 1 -28.97 -2.87 8.26
CA MET A 1 -28.67 -3.42 9.62
C MET A 1 -27.54 -4.43 9.52
N ILE A 2 -26.47 -4.30 10.33
CA ILE A 2 -25.36 -5.27 10.33
C ILE A 2 -25.88 -6.65 10.75
N ARG A 3 -25.46 -7.72 10.05
CA ARG A 3 -25.97 -9.08 10.25
C ARG A 3 -25.15 -9.81 11.31
N ILE A 4 -25.82 -10.55 12.23
CA ILE A 4 -25.17 -11.47 13.14
C ILE A 4 -25.23 -12.87 12.52
N LEU A 5 -24.08 -13.52 12.36
CA LEU A 5 -23.90 -14.84 11.76
C LEU A 5 -23.22 -15.74 12.79
N LYS A 6 -23.74 -16.94 13.04
CA LYS A 6 -23.07 -17.89 13.92
C LYS A 6 -22.22 -18.85 13.07
N TYR A 7 -20.94 -18.92 13.38
CA TYR A 7 -20.01 -19.77 12.65
C TYR A 7 -20.41 -21.24 12.78
N GLY A 8 -20.42 -21.98 11.67
CA GLY A 8 -20.88 -23.37 11.63
C GLY A 8 -22.39 -23.55 11.44
N GLU A 9 -23.21 -22.50 11.60
CA GLU A 9 -24.67 -22.56 11.36
C GLU A 9 -25.08 -21.91 10.01
N VAL A 10 -24.17 -21.14 9.37
CA VAL A 10 -24.36 -20.49 8.07
C VAL A 10 -23.31 -20.97 7.08
N ASP A 11 -23.59 -20.79 5.77
CA ASP A 11 -22.63 -21.15 4.73
C ASP A 11 -21.35 -20.32 4.86
N ASN A 12 -20.20 -20.97 4.71
CA ASN A 12 -18.91 -20.30 4.67
C ASN A 12 -18.84 -19.24 3.55
N ALA A 13 -19.56 -19.44 2.45
CA ALA A 13 -19.66 -18.46 1.39
C ALA A 13 -20.23 -17.11 1.88
N ASP A 14 -21.18 -17.11 2.82
CA ASP A 14 -21.74 -15.88 3.41
C ASP A 14 -20.75 -15.20 4.37
N ILE A 15 -19.98 -16.01 5.12
CA ILE A 15 -18.95 -15.51 6.06
C ILE A 15 -17.81 -14.86 5.32
N PHE A 16 -17.30 -15.52 4.27
CA PHE A 16 -16.11 -15.09 3.53
C PHE A 16 -16.42 -14.25 2.29
N ALA A 17 -17.71 -13.95 2.00
CA ALA A 17 -18.09 -13.08 0.87
C ALA A 17 -17.41 -11.72 0.96
N ARG A 18 -16.87 -11.28 -0.18
CA ARG A 18 -16.26 -9.94 -0.35
C ARG A 18 -16.96 -9.18 -1.44
N SER A 19 -17.03 -7.87 -1.29
CA SER A 19 -17.48 -6.99 -2.38
C SER A 19 -16.45 -6.92 -3.48
N VAL A 20 -16.90 -7.18 -4.70
CA VAL A 20 -16.10 -6.96 -5.91
C VAL A 20 -16.68 -5.74 -6.63
N PRO A 21 -15.86 -4.80 -7.12
CA PRO A 21 -16.33 -3.71 -7.95
C PRO A 21 -17.12 -4.25 -9.16
N GLU A 22 -18.36 -3.76 -9.35
CA GLU A 22 -19.25 -4.24 -10.43
C GLU A 22 -18.90 -3.67 -11.80
N VAL A 23 -18.02 -2.65 -11.86
CA VAL A 23 -17.73 -1.92 -13.11
C VAL A 23 -16.40 -2.40 -13.69
N ASP A 24 -16.48 -3.00 -14.89
CA ASP A 24 -15.28 -3.26 -15.70
C ASP A 24 -14.78 -1.96 -16.34
N VAL A 25 -13.71 -1.41 -15.79
CA VAL A 25 -13.07 -0.18 -16.27
C VAL A 25 -11.85 -0.44 -17.18
N ALA A 26 -11.53 -1.71 -17.46
CA ALA A 26 -10.28 -2.10 -18.12
C ALA A 26 -10.12 -1.43 -19.50
N LYS A 27 -11.17 -1.43 -20.32
CA LYS A 27 -11.13 -0.83 -21.65
C LYS A 27 -10.94 0.70 -21.58
N ILE A 28 -11.66 1.37 -20.69
CA ILE A 28 -11.57 2.82 -20.51
C ILE A 28 -10.15 3.21 -20.07
N VAL A 29 -9.58 2.47 -19.14
CA VAL A 29 -8.22 2.69 -18.62
C VAL A 29 -7.17 2.43 -19.71
N SER A 30 -7.32 1.35 -20.49
CA SER A 30 -6.44 1.06 -21.63
C SER A 30 -6.42 2.21 -22.66
N ASP A 31 -7.58 2.77 -22.98
CA ASP A 31 -7.69 3.89 -23.91
C ASP A 31 -7.05 5.18 -23.34
N ILE A 32 -7.19 5.43 -22.05
CA ILE A 32 -6.52 6.54 -21.35
C ILE A 32 -5.00 6.37 -21.42
N ILE A 33 -4.48 5.19 -21.07
CA ILE A 33 -3.05 4.90 -21.11
C ILE A 33 -2.50 5.10 -22.53
N ALA A 34 -3.17 4.55 -23.55
CA ALA A 34 -2.77 4.70 -24.94
C ALA A 34 -2.73 6.18 -25.37
N ASN A 35 -3.71 6.98 -24.97
CA ASN A 35 -3.77 8.41 -25.29
C ASN A 35 -2.66 9.20 -24.61
N VAL A 36 -2.38 8.95 -23.33
CA VAL A 36 -1.27 9.62 -22.62
C VAL A 36 0.08 9.26 -23.26
N ARG A 37 0.30 7.99 -23.61
CA ARG A 37 1.51 7.55 -24.31
C ARG A 37 1.71 8.25 -25.66
N ALA A 38 0.63 8.45 -26.41
CA ALA A 38 0.71 9.06 -27.73
C ALA A 38 0.86 10.60 -27.70
N ARG A 39 0.28 11.27 -26.69
CA ARG A 39 0.09 12.73 -26.74
C ARG A 39 0.70 13.45 -25.52
N GLY A 40 1.20 12.74 -24.52
CA GLY A 40 1.87 13.30 -23.35
C GLY A 40 1.05 14.35 -22.61
N ASP A 41 1.65 15.48 -22.27
CA ASP A 41 1.01 16.56 -21.50
C ASP A 41 -0.28 17.06 -22.13
N LYS A 42 -0.39 17.06 -23.47
CA LYS A 42 -1.63 17.48 -24.14
C LYS A 42 -2.83 16.63 -23.73
N ALA A 43 -2.64 15.31 -23.58
CA ALA A 43 -3.69 14.43 -23.09
C ALA A 43 -4.00 14.71 -21.62
N LEU A 44 -2.99 15.02 -20.81
CA LEU A 44 -3.17 15.31 -19.37
C LEU A 44 -3.99 16.58 -19.17
N PHE A 45 -3.68 17.67 -19.88
CA PHE A 45 -4.47 18.90 -19.81
C PHE A 45 -5.94 18.67 -20.20
N GLU A 46 -6.20 17.92 -21.27
CA GLU A 46 -7.56 17.59 -21.71
C GLU A 46 -8.30 16.73 -20.66
N TYR A 47 -7.61 15.80 -19.99
CA TYR A 47 -8.20 15.00 -18.92
C TYR A 47 -8.46 15.81 -17.66
N CYS A 48 -7.58 16.75 -17.27
CA CYS A 48 -7.85 17.70 -16.18
C CYS A 48 -9.10 18.55 -16.46
N GLU A 49 -9.25 19.07 -17.70
CA GLU A 49 -10.45 19.82 -18.07
C GLU A 49 -11.71 18.93 -18.05
N LYS A 50 -11.60 17.69 -18.53
CA LYS A 50 -12.74 16.75 -18.62
C LYS A 50 -13.18 16.21 -17.25
N PHE A 51 -12.24 15.78 -16.40
CA PHE A 51 -12.54 15.04 -15.18
C PHE A 51 -12.51 15.93 -13.94
N ASP A 52 -11.52 16.82 -13.84
CA ASP A 52 -11.34 17.72 -12.70
C ASP A 52 -12.06 19.07 -12.93
N ARG A 53 -12.54 19.31 -14.16
CA ARG A 53 -13.28 20.52 -14.58
C ARG A 53 -12.47 21.80 -14.36
N VAL A 54 -11.18 21.73 -14.60
CA VAL A 54 -10.26 22.85 -14.47
C VAL A 54 -9.31 22.89 -15.65
N LYS A 55 -9.10 24.10 -16.19
CA LYS A 55 -8.10 24.38 -17.23
C LYS A 55 -6.82 24.85 -16.56
N LEU A 56 -5.79 24.02 -16.64
CA LEU A 56 -4.49 24.32 -16.08
C LEU A 56 -3.55 24.97 -17.12
N GLU A 57 -2.67 25.85 -16.67
CA GLU A 57 -1.57 26.40 -17.47
C GLU A 57 -0.28 25.59 -17.31
N ALA A 58 -0.10 24.97 -16.14
CA ALA A 58 1.04 24.11 -15.81
C ALA A 58 0.59 22.93 -14.95
N LEU A 59 1.20 21.77 -15.19
CA LEU A 59 0.93 20.56 -14.41
C LEU A 59 1.71 20.51 -13.10
N GLU A 60 2.90 21.07 -13.06
CA GLU A 60 3.77 21.06 -11.87
C GLU A 60 3.39 22.16 -10.89
N VAL A 61 3.41 21.83 -9.61
CA VAL A 61 3.27 22.79 -8.50
C VAL A 61 4.59 23.54 -8.33
N THR A 62 4.53 24.86 -8.36
CA THR A 62 5.72 25.69 -8.17
C THR A 62 6.13 25.79 -6.69
N ALA A 63 7.38 26.17 -6.44
CA ALA A 63 7.85 26.44 -5.07
C ALA A 63 7.02 27.53 -4.38
N ALA A 64 6.59 28.55 -5.11
CA ALA A 64 5.73 29.61 -4.60
C ALA A 64 4.34 29.10 -4.18
N GLU A 65 3.72 28.21 -4.97
CA GLU A 65 2.46 27.56 -4.60
C GLU A 65 2.63 26.66 -3.36
N MET A 66 3.76 25.96 -3.25
CA MET A 66 4.09 25.15 -2.08
C MET A 66 4.20 26.01 -0.81
N ASP A 67 4.91 27.15 -0.89
CA ASP A 67 5.10 28.05 0.24
C ASP A 67 3.79 28.77 0.62
N GLU A 68 2.99 29.20 -0.37
CA GLU A 68 1.65 29.75 -0.13
C GLU A 68 0.77 28.73 0.59
N ALA A 69 0.71 27.48 0.10
CA ALA A 69 -0.10 26.44 0.70
C ALA A 69 0.32 26.16 2.15
N PHE A 70 1.63 26.04 2.40
CA PHE A 70 2.16 25.83 3.74
C PHE A 70 1.78 26.94 4.71
N SER A 71 1.81 28.21 4.27
CA SER A 71 1.45 29.37 5.09
C SER A 71 -0.06 29.45 5.41
N ARG A 72 -0.90 28.75 4.63
CA ARG A 72 -2.36 28.71 4.83
C ARG A 72 -2.83 27.61 5.76
N VAL A 73 -1.96 26.66 6.09
CA VAL A 73 -2.27 25.56 7.02
C VAL A 73 -2.09 26.06 8.47
N GLU A 74 -3.01 25.68 9.33
CA GLU A 74 -2.94 26.03 10.75
C GLU A 74 -1.63 25.52 11.38
N PRO A 75 -0.91 26.34 12.15
CA PRO A 75 0.34 25.92 12.82
C PRO A 75 0.17 24.66 13.67
N ALA A 76 -0.95 24.51 14.37
CA ALA A 76 -1.25 23.31 15.16
C ALA A 76 -1.32 22.05 14.28
N PHE A 77 -1.83 22.14 13.04
CA PHE A 77 -1.85 21.00 12.14
C PHE A 77 -0.47 20.69 11.56
N ILE A 78 0.38 21.69 11.37
CA ILE A 78 1.79 21.46 11.00
C ILE A 78 2.51 20.67 12.10
N ASP A 79 2.28 20.99 13.39
CA ASP A 79 2.85 20.23 14.52
C ASP A 79 2.36 18.78 14.53
N VAL A 80 1.08 18.54 14.21
CA VAL A 80 0.54 17.17 14.04
C VAL A 80 1.23 16.43 12.90
N LEU A 81 1.41 17.05 11.73
CA LEU A 81 2.13 16.46 10.60
C LEU A 81 3.59 16.13 10.95
N GLN A 82 4.27 17.01 11.67
CA GLN A 82 5.65 16.78 12.12
C GLN A 82 5.74 15.64 13.13
N THR A 83 4.81 15.55 14.07
CA THR A 83 4.72 14.45 15.04
C THR A 83 4.48 13.11 14.31
N ALA A 84 3.51 13.06 13.40
CA ALA A 84 3.26 11.87 12.58
C ALA A 84 4.51 11.47 11.77
N ALA A 85 5.15 12.43 11.11
CA ALA A 85 6.36 12.20 10.34
C ALA A 85 7.50 11.64 11.19
N ALA A 86 7.67 12.12 12.42
CA ALA A 86 8.68 11.62 13.35
C ALA A 86 8.41 10.16 13.74
N ASN A 87 7.16 9.81 14.07
CA ASN A 87 6.77 8.45 14.44
C ASN A 87 6.92 7.48 13.25
N ILE A 88 6.50 7.89 12.04
CA ILE A 88 6.67 7.10 10.82
C ILE A 88 8.16 6.85 10.55
N ARG A 89 8.99 7.88 10.69
CA ARG A 89 10.45 7.76 10.51
C ARG A 89 11.05 6.81 11.52
N GLN A 90 10.71 6.93 12.80
CA GLN A 90 11.22 6.08 13.87
C GLN A 90 10.93 4.60 13.61
N PHE A 91 9.75 4.27 13.11
CA PHE A 91 9.37 2.90 12.77
C PHE A 91 10.13 2.41 11.53
N HIS A 92 10.08 3.17 10.44
CA HIS A 92 10.61 2.74 9.16
C HIS A 92 12.15 2.70 9.11
N GLU A 93 12.85 3.47 9.92
CA GLU A 93 14.32 3.38 10.04
C GLU A 93 14.80 1.99 10.51
N LYS A 94 13.96 1.22 11.22
CA LYS A 94 14.25 -0.17 11.62
C LYS A 94 14.16 -1.17 10.46
N GLN A 95 13.58 -0.78 9.33
CA GLN A 95 13.41 -1.63 8.16
C GLN A 95 14.60 -1.55 7.17
N VAL A 96 15.55 -0.64 7.40
CA VAL A 96 16.69 -0.46 6.49
C VAL A 96 17.52 -1.74 6.38
N ARG A 97 17.74 -2.19 5.14
CA ARG A 97 18.53 -3.38 4.82
C ARG A 97 19.95 -3.01 4.45
N ASN A 98 20.91 -3.79 4.94
CA ASN A 98 22.32 -3.64 4.59
C ASN A 98 22.71 -4.61 3.47
N SER A 99 23.67 -4.17 2.64
CA SER A 99 24.41 -5.05 1.76
C SER A 99 25.27 -6.03 2.59
N PHE A 100 25.53 -7.23 2.04
CA PHE A 100 26.43 -8.18 2.70
C PHE A 100 27.41 -8.79 1.69
N ILE A 101 28.52 -9.33 2.24
CA ILE A 101 29.56 -10.00 1.51
C ILE A 101 29.92 -11.33 2.22
N ILE A 102 30.18 -12.37 1.44
CA ILE A 102 30.57 -13.70 1.88
C ILE A 102 31.94 -14.02 1.28
N THR A 103 32.91 -14.39 2.10
CA THR A 103 34.28 -14.69 1.70
C THR A 103 34.80 -16.02 2.30
N GLU A 104 33.90 -16.93 2.69
CA GLU A 104 34.19 -18.16 3.38
C GLU A 104 34.96 -19.21 2.55
N ARG A 105 34.93 -19.07 1.20
CA ARG A 105 35.67 -19.95 0.28
C ARG A 105 36.86 -19.22 -0.29
N GLU A 106 38.03 -19.86 -0.25
CA GLU A 106 39.26 -19.30 -0.80
C GLU A 106 39.13 -18.93 -2.28
N GLY A 107 39.49 -17.72 -2.63
CA GLY A 107 39.41 -17.19 -4.00
C GLY A 107 37.98 -16.88 -4.49
N VAL A 108 36.96 -16.92 -3.61
CA VAL A 108 35.57 -16.66 -3.96
C VAL A 108 35.01 -15.54 -3.10
N VAL A 109 34.40 -14.56 -3.73
CA VAL A 109 33.63 -13.51 -3.07
C VAL A 109 32.23 -13.50 -3.65
N MET A 110 31.22 -13.54 -2.80
CA MET A 110 29.81 -13.39 -3.17
C MET A 110 29.16 -12.33 -2.31
N GLY A 111 28.17 -11.69 -2.82
CA GLY A 111 27.42 -10.74 -1.99
C GLY A 111 26.13 -10.27 -2.61
N GLN A 112 25.42 -9.50 -1.84
CA GLN A 112 24.20 -8.80 -2.24
C GLN A 112 24.38 -7.31 -2.00
N LYS A 113 24.17 -6.52 -3.04
CA LYS A 113 24.13 -5.07 -2.98
C LYS A 113 22.68 -4.61 -2.90
N VAL A 114 22.35 -3.89 -1.84
CA VAL A 114 21.08 -3.17 -1.71
C VAL A 114 21.25 -1.78 -2.31
N THR A 115 20.35 -1.39 -3.20
CA THR A 115 20.40 -0.10 -3.91
C THR A 115 19.00 0.51 -3.92
N PRO A 116 18.83 1.79 -3.56
CA PRO A 116 17.54 2.46 -3.69
C PRO A 116 17.09 2.53 -5.16
N LEU A 117 15.78 2.67 -5.36
CA LEU A 117 15.22 3.06 -6.65
C LEU A 117 15.62 4.51 -6.95
N ASP A 118 15.85 4.85 -8.23
CA ASP A 118 16.26 6.19 -8.59
C ASP A 118 15.11 7.19 -8.44
N ARG A 119 13.93 6.85 -8.95
CA ARG A 119 12.75 7.71 -8.92
C ARG A 119 11.48 6.91 -8.60
N VAL A 120 10.66 7.45 -7.70
CA VAL A 120 9.39 6.82 -7.31
C VAL A 120 8.24 7.80 -7.44
N GLY A 121 7.08 7.30 -7.87
CA GLY A 121 5.85 8.05 -8.03
C GLY A 121 4.85 7.68 -6.95
N LEU A 122 4.36 8.68 -6.24
CA LEU A 122 3.32 8.54 -5.23
C LEU A 122 2.00 9.04 -5.81
N TYR A 123 1.01 8.18 -5.87
CA TYR A 123 -0.35 8.59 -6.20
C TYR A 123 -1.10 8.94 -4.92
N VAL A 124 -1.46 10.19 -4.76
CA VAL A 124 -2.24 10.67 -3.61
C VAL A 124 -3.66 10.97 -4.06
N PRO A 125 -4.67 10.29 -3.53
CA PRO A 125 -6.06 10.57 -3.89
C PRO A 125 -6.45 12.01 -3.53
N GLY A 126 -7.39 12.55 -4.31
CA GLY A 126 -8.04 13.83 -4.04
C GLY A 126 -9.54 13.68 -4.26
N GLY A 127 -10.28 14.76 -4.13
CA GLY A 127 -11.74 14.80 -4.33
C GLY A 127 -12.46 15.20 -3.04
N THR A 128 -13.35 14.34 -2.51
CA THR A 128 -14.17 14.68 -1.33
C THR A 128 -13.39 14.67 -0.01
N ALA A 129 -12.24 14.02 0.04
CA ALA A 129 -11.32 14.03 1.18
C ALA A 129 -9.89 14.31 0.71
N ALA A 130 -9.09 14.96 1.56
CA ALA A 130 -7.66 15.11 1.39
C ALA A 130 -6.96 14.07 2.27
N TYR A 131 -5.86 13.50 1.75
CA TYR A 131 -5.10 12.45 2.44
C TYR A 131 -3.64 12.89 2.68
N PRO A 132 -3.38 13.90 3.53
CA PRO A 132 -2.02 14.30 3.89
C PRO A 132 -1.24 13.17 4.60
N SER A 133 -1.93 12.28 5.31
CA SER A 133 -1.34 11.09 5.93
C SER A 133 -0.70 10.16 4.91
N THR A 134 -1.37 9.89 3.78
CA THR A 134 -0.82 9.07 2.69
C THR A 134 0.48 9.67 2.12
N VAL A 135 0.57 11.00 2.06
CA VAL A 135 1.83 11.65 1.64
C VAL A 135 2.98 11.30 2.58
N LEU A 136 2.75 11.36 3.90
CA LEU A 136 3.78 11.02 4.89
C LEU A 136 4.12 9.53 4.84
N MET A 137 3.09 8.66 4.80
CA MET A 137 3.22 7.20 4.83
C MET A 137 3.95 6.65 3.61
N ASP A 138 3.78 7.26 2.44
CA ASP A 138 4.44 6.81 1.22
C ASP A 138 5.81 7.47 1.02
N ALA A 139 5.95 8.77 1.32
CA ALA A 139 7.18 9.51 1.04
C ALA A 139 8.30 9.23 2.06
N ILE A 140 7.99 9.08 3.34
CA ILE A 140 9.02 8.93 4.38
C ILE A 140 9.81 7.62 4.21
N PRO A 141 9.21 6.43 4.01
CA PRO A 141 9.98 5.22 3.74
C PRO A 141 10.78 5.31 2.43
N ALA A 142 10.30 6.00 1.40
CA ALA A 142 11.06 6.25 0.18
C ALA A 142 12.31 7.11 0.43
N LYS A 143 12.19 8.16 1.26
CA LYS A 143 13.35 8.98 1.69
C LYS A 143 14.34 8.17 2.53
N ILE A 144 13.87 7.35 3.46
CA ILE A 144 14.71 6.47 4.29
C ILE A 144 15.47 5.46 3.41
N ALA A 145 14.81 4.90 2.40
CA ALA A 145 15.44 4.01 1.43
C ALA A 145 16.55 4.69 0.63
N GLY A 146 16.53 6.02 0.52
CA GLY A 146 17.50 6.81 -0.25
C GLY A 146 17.11 7.02 -1.71
N CYS A 147 15.83 6.97 -2.06
CA CYS A 147 15.35 7.31 -3.40
C CYS A 147 15.81 8.72 -3.78
N ARG A 148 16.35 8.85 -5.00
CA ARG A 148 16.94 10.10 -5.48
C ARG A 148 15.88 11.18 -5.72
N GLU A 149 14.71 10.80 -6.22
CA GLU A 149 13.62 11.72 -6.54
C GLU A 149 12.28 11.08 -6.21
N ILE A 150 11.45 11.81 -5.44
CA ILE A 150 10.09 11.42 -5.08
C ILE A 150 9.11 12.39 -5.72
N VAL A 151 8.24 11.85 -6.55
CA VAL A 151 7.26 12.58 -7.36
C VAL A 151 5.86 12.26 -6.88
N ILE A 152 5.06 13.28 -6.56
CA ILE A 152 3.63 13.10 -6.25
C ILE A 152 2.78 13.49 -7.47
N THR A 153 1.73 12.69 -7.72
CA THR A 153 0.59 13.08 -8.55
C THR A 153 -0.69 13.08 -7.71
N THR A 154 -1.46 14.14 -7.79
CA THR A 154 -2.73 14.30 -7.07
C THR A 154 -3.67 15.22 -7.88
N PRO A 155 -4.99 14.94 -7.94
CA PRO A 155 -5.89 15.78 -8.71
C PRO A 155 -6.00 17.19 -8.12
N PRO A 156 -6.07 18.23 -8.96
CA PRO A 156 -6.32 19.60 -8.52
C PRO A 156 -7.78 19.82 -8.11
N GLY A 157 -8.00 20.82 -7.29
CA GLY A 157 -9.32 21.37 -7.05
C GLY A 157 -9.85 22.15 -8.27
N ARG A 158 -11.11 22.57 -8.22
CA ARG A 158 -11.74 23.36 -9.29
C ARG A 158 -11.10 24.75 -9.50
N ASP A 159 -10.34 25.20 -8.53
CA ASP A 159 -9.52 26.43 -8.58
C ASP A 159 -8.14 26.21 -9.20
N GLY A 160 -7.82 25.00 -9.62
CA GLY A 160 -6.53 24.62 -10.20
C GLY A 160 -5.40 24.46 -9.16
N LYS A 161 -5.72 24.53 -7.86
CA LYS A 161 -4.76 24.38 -6.78
C LYS A 161 -4.87 22.98 -6.14
N ILE A 162 -3.76 22.52 -5.56
CA ILE A 162 -3.77 21.33 -4.71
C ILE A 162 -4.19 21.74 -3.30
N ASN A 163 -4.87 20.82 -2.61
CA ASN A 163 -5.25 21.01 -1.21
C ASN A 163 -4.01 21.40 -0.35
N PRO A 164 -4.08 22.52 0.40
CA PRO A 164 -2.94 23.00 1.19
C PRO A 164 -2.38 21.96 2.18
N ALA A 165 -3.22 21.12 2.77
CA ALA A 165 -2.79 20.07 3.70
C ALA A 165 -1.91 19.01 3.01
N ILE A 166 -2.22 18.64 1.74
CA ILE A 166 -1.40 17.72 0.93
C ILE A 166 -0.04 18.35 0.65
N LEU A 167 0.01 19.62 0.25
CA LEU A 167 1.28 20.31 -0.04
C LEU A 167 2.10 20.53 1.23
N ALA A 168 1.46 20.80 2.37
CA ALA A 168 2.14 20.91 3.67
C ALA A 168 2.78 19.56 4.07
N ALA A 169 2.04 18.47 3.93
CA ALA A 169 2.58 17.12 4.17
C ALA A 169 3.73 16.78 3.21
N ALA A 170 3.62 17.14 1.93
CA ALA A 170 4.69 16.95 0.94
C ALA A 170 5.96 17.72 1.34
N LYS A 171 5.82 18.95 1.81
CA LYS A 171 6.94 19.75 2.33
C LYS A 171 7.57 19.14 3.58
N VAL A 172 6.76 18.68 4.55
CA VAL A 172 7.22 18.02 5.77
C VAL A 172 7.94 16.70 5.47
N ALA A 173 7.43 15.91 4.52
CA ALA A 173 8.05 14.65 4.09
C ALA A 173 9.29 14.84 3.21
N GLY A 174 9.51 16.04 2.66
CA GLY A 174 10.63 16.35 1.78
C GLY A 174 10.45 15.78 0.36
N VAL A 175 9.23 15.82 -0.16
CA VAL A 175 8.92 15.44 -1.55
C VAL A 175 9.57 16.42 -2.51
N ASP A 176 10.08 15.90 -3.64
CA ASP A 176 10.87 16.70 -4.58
C ASP A 176 10.00 17.45 -5.60
N ARG A 177 8.95 16.80 -6.12
CA ARG A 177 8.05 17.39 -7.13
C ARG A 177 6.60 16.95 -6.91
N VAL A 178 5.66 17.85 -7.19
CA VAL A 178 4.21 17.57 -7.10
C VAL A 178 3.53 17.99 -8.40
N PHE A 179 2.65 17.14 -8.93
CA PHE A 179 1.93 17.38 -10.18
C PHE A 179 0.41 17.34 -9.98
N LYS A 180 -0.28 18.27 -10.62
CA LYS A 180 -1.73 18.50 -10.59
C LYS A 180 -2.46 17.57 -11.54
N VAL A 181 -2.30 16.25 -11.36
CA VAL A 181 -2.92 15.22 -12.22
C VAL A 181 -3.40 14.07 -11.36
N GLY A 182 -4.66 13.68 -11.50
CA GLY A 182 -5.27 12.52 -10.83
C GLY A 182 -5.63 11.39 -11.80
N GLY A 183 -6.25 10.33 -11.29
CA GLY A 183 -6.83 9.25 -12.07
C GLY A 183 -5.85 8.35 -12.84
N ALA A 184 -6.38 7.54 -13.76
CA ALA A 184 -5.59 6.61 -14.57
C ALA A 184 -4.54 7.32 -15.44
N GLN A 185 -4.80 8.54 -15.87
CA GLN A 185 -3.86 9.34 -16.66
C GLN A 185 -2.61 9.75 -15.87
N ALA A 186 -2.72 9.95 -14.55
CA ALA A 186 -1.57 10.19 -13.68
C ALA A 186 -0.68 8.95 -13.60
N VAL A 187 -1.27 7.77 -13.41
CA VAL A 187 -0.54 6.48 -13.42
C VAL A 187 0.16 6.26 -14.76
N ALA A 188 -0.52 6.53 -15.88
CA ALA A 188 0.07 6.44 -17.21
C ALA A 188 1.25 7.41 -17.37
N ALA A 189 1.13 8.65 -16.90
CA ALA A 189 2.20 9.65 -16.96
C ALA A 189 3.43 9.22 -16.14
N LEU A 190 3.22 8.71 -14.91
CA LEU A 190 4.29 8.18 -14.07
C LEU A 190 4.99 6.96 -14.71
N ALA A 191 4.23 6.07 -15.38
CA ALA A 191 4.77 4.85 -15.97
C ALA A 191 5.59 5.10 -17.26
N TYR A 192 5.16 6.04 -18.10
CA TYR A 192 5.73 6.25 -19.42
C TYR A 192 6.52 7.55 -19.56
N GLY A 193 6.32 8.49 -18.65
CA GLY A 193 6.84 9.86 -18.76
C GLY A 193 6.02 10.70 -19.75
N THR A 194 6.07 12.01 -19.56
CA THR A 194 5.54 13.03 -20.48
C THR A 194 6.55 14.16 -20.59
N GLN A 195 6.18 15.29 -21.19
CA GLN A 195 7.06 16.45 -21.27
C GLN A 195 7.33 17.07 -19.89
N SER A 196 6.33 17.08 -19.00
CA SER A 196 6.44 17.64 -17.64
C SER A 196 6.72 16.57 -16.58
N ILE A 197 6.05 15.41 -16.66
CA ILE A 197 6.11 14.37 -15.63
C ILE A 197 7.16 13.33 -16.01
N PRO A 198 8.19 13.13 -15.18
CA PRO A 198 9.21 12.12 -15.44
C PRO A 198 8.65 10.70 -15.25
N CYS A 199 9.15 9.72 -16.02
CA CYS A 199 8.87 8.31 -15.72
C CYS A 199 9.57 7.90 -14.42
N VAL A 200 8.93 6.95 -13.72
CA VAL A 200 9.39 6.44 -12.41
C VAL A 200 9.66 4.93 -12.46
N ASP A 201 10.41 4.44 -11.47
CA ASP A 201 10.73 3.01 -11.34
C ASP A 201 9.62 2.24 -10.61
N LYS A 202 8.90 2.90 -9.71
CA LYS A 202 7.78 2.33 -8.94
C LYS A 202 6.69 3.36 -8.71
N ILE A 203 5.43 2.91 -8.78
CA ILE A 203 4.24 3.70 -8.43
C ILE A 203 3.63 3.10 -7.17
N VAL A 204 3.42 3.91 -6.14
CA VAL A 204 2.78 3.51 -4.88
C VAL A 204 1.61 4.43 -4.55
N GLY A 205 0.78 4.01 -3.63
CA GLY A 205 -0.35 4.77 -3.12
C GLY A 205 -1.71 4.21 -3.53
N PRO A 206 -2.74 4.45 -2.68
CA PRO A 206 -4.10 3.98 -2.89
C PRO A 206 -4.81 4.81 -3.97
N GLY A 207 -5.88 4.25 -4.56
CA GLY A 207 -6.70 4.96 -5.53
C GLY A 207 -8.00 4.22 -5.82
N ASN A 208 -8.90 4.88 -6.56
CA ASN A 208 -10.15 4.27 -6.99
C ASN A 208 -9.94 3.16 -8.04
N ALA A 209 -11.02 2.50 -8.46
CA ALA A 209 -10.99 1.39 -9.43
C ALA A 209 -10.22 1.72 -10.72
N PHE A 210 -10.28 2.97 -11.22
CA PHE A 210 -9.52 3.39 -12.41
C PHE A 210 -8.02 3.45 -12.16
N VAL A 211 -7.61 3.90 -10.97
CA VAL A 211 -6.20 3.95 -10.56
C VAL A 211 -5.67 2.55 -10.32
N ALA A 212 -6.41 1.70 -9.61
CA ALA A 212 -6.06 0.32 -9.36
C ALA A 212 -5.90 -0.46 -10.69
N GLU A 213 -6.84 -0.33 -11.61
CA GLU A 213 -6.76 -0.94 -12.93
C GLU A 213 -5.59 -0.37 -13.77
N ALA A 214 -5.32 0.94 -13.68
CA ALA A 214 -4.19 1.54 -14.38
C ALA A 214 -2.86 0.99 -13.84
N LYS A 215 -2.68 0.87 -12.52
CA LYS A 215 -1.51 0.24 -11.90
C LYS A 215 -1.33 -1.19 -12.39
N LYS A 216 -2.41 -1.97 -12.45
CA LYS A 216 -2.40 -3.34 -12.97
C LYS A 216 -1.93 -3.40 -14.44
N GLN A 217 -2.43 -2.50 -15.30
CA GLN A 217 -2.08 -2.50 -16.73
C GLN A 217 -0.66 -2.01 -17.01
N VAL A 218 -0.08 -1.18 -16.16
CA VAL A 218 1.32 -0.70 -16.34
C VAL A 218 2.33 -1.58 -15.62
N PHE A 219 1.90 -2.52 -14.77
CA PHE A 219 2.80 -3.44 -14.09
C PHE A 219 3.64 -4.25 -15.09
N GLY A 220 4.94 -4.34 -14.82
CA GLY A 220 5.91 -4.91 -15.75
C GLY A 220 6.64 -3.84 -16.58
N ARG A 221 6.01 -2.72 -16.89
CA ARG A 221 6.68 -1.51 -17.41
C ARG A 221 7.28 -0.69 -16.26
N VAL A 222 6.56 -0.60 -15.16
CA VAL A 222 6.93 0.04 -13.90
C VAL A 222 6.52 -0.90 -12.76
N ALA A 223 7.24 -0.89 -11.65
CA ALA A 223 6.81 -1.62 -10.46
C ALA A 223 5.63 -0.90 -9.79
N ILE A 224 4.83 -1.66 -9.06
CA ILE A 224 3.76 -1.10 -8.20
C ILE A 224 3.92 -1.65 -6.78
N ASP A 225 3.27 -1.01 -5.80
CA ASP A 225 3.12 -1.55 -4.44
C ASP A 225 2.19 -2.77 -4.44
N MET A 226 0.91 -2.53 -4.66
CA MET A 226 -0.14 -3.55 -4.69
C MET A 226 -1.33 -3.07 -5.53
N ILE A 227 -2.29 -3.96 -5.77
CA ILE A 227 -3.60 -3.63 -6.34
C ILE A 227 -4.55 -3.51 -5.16
N ALA A 228 -4.83 -2.28 -4.73
CA ALA A 228 -5.72 -2.02 -3.61
C ALA A 228 -7.19 -2.19 -4.02
N GLY A 229 -7.94 -2.90 -3.20
CA GLY A 229 -9.41 -2.96 -3.22
C GLY A 229 -10.02 -1.96 -2.22
N PRO A 230 -11.33 -2.11 -1.94
CA PRO A 230 -11.99 -1.37 -0.87
C PRO A 230 -11.36 -1.64 0.49
N SER A 231 -11.36 -0.65 1.37
CA SER A 231 -10.80 -0.76 2.72
C SER A 231 -11.58 -1.74 3.61
N GLU A 232 -10.86 -2.41 4.51
CA GLU A 232 -11.38 -3.49 5.34
C GLU A 232 -10.90 -3.36 6.79
N ILE A 233 -11.82 -3.55 7.74
CA ILE A 233 -11.47 -3.77 9.14
C ILE A 233 -12.07 -5.09 9.62
N LEU A 234 -11.30 -5.85 10.41
CA LEU A 234 -11.77 -6.97 11.18
C LEU A 234 -11.36 -6.79 12.64
N ILE A 235 -12.33 -6.86 13.53
CA ILE A 235 -12.11 -6.77 14.98
C ILE A 235 -12.35 -8.15 15.59
N VAL A 236 -11.37 -8.69 16.29
CA VAL A 236 -11.56 -9.82 17.21
C VAL A 236 -11.76 -9.26 18.60
N ALA A 237 -12.91 -9.51 19.21
CA ALA A 237 -13.23 -8.96 20.52
C ALA A 237 -13.87 -10.02 21.42
N ASP A 238 -13.45 -10.07 22.69
CA ASP A 238 -14.07 -10.88 23.74
C ASP A 238 -15.25 -10.17 24.41
N GLY A 239 -16.01 -10.90 25.23
CA GLY A 239 -17.18 -10.39 25.92
C GLY A 239 -16.93 -9.25 26.93
N ALA A 240 -15.66 -8.93 27.26
CA ALA A 240 -15.29 -7.82 28.14
C ALA A 240 -15.07 -6.49 27.37
N SER A 241 -15.09 -6.54 26.05
CA SER A 241 -14.90 -5.36 25.18
C SER A 241 -16.10 -4.40 25.26
N ASN A 242 -15.81 -3.10 25.15
CA ASN A 242 -16.86 -2.07 25.18
C ASN A 242 -17.56 -2.00 23.80
N PRO A 243 -18.87 -2.32 23.71
CA PRO A 243 -19.59 -2.33 22.45
C PRO A 243 -19.63 -0.97 21.73
N ARG A 244 -19.53 0.15 22.49
CA ARG A 244 -19.50 1.49 21.90
C ARG A 244 -18.19 1.76 21.15
N HIS A 245 -17.05 1.26 21.67
CA HIS A 245 -15.75 1.40 21.03
C HIS A 245 -15.69 0.54 19.78
N VAL A 246 -16.03 -0.76 19.90
CA VAL A 246 -16.05 -1.69 18.77
C VAL A 246 -16.95 -1.17 17.63
N ALA A 247 -18.13 -0.65 17.97
CA ALA A 247 -19.02 -0.06 16.96
C ALA A 247 -18.42 1.19 16.29
N ALA A 248 -17.72 2.04 17.04
CA ALA A 248 -17.03 3.22 16.49
C ALA A 248 -15.91 2.82 15.54
N ASP A 249 -15.12 1.79 15.88
CA ASP A 249 -14.01 1.29 15.07
C ASP A 249 -14.52 0.59 13.78
N LEU A 250 -15.65 -0.13 13.83
CA LEU A 250 -16.31 -0.66 12.63
C LEU A 250 -16.80 0.47 11.69
N LEU A 251 -17.29 1.55 12.28
CA LEU A 251 -17.85 2.69 11.53
C LEU A 251 -16.77 3.60 10.97
N SER A 252 -15.59 3.71 11.61
CA SER A 252 -14.44 4.46 11.06
C SER A 252 -14.05 3.93 9.68
N GLN A 253 -14.08 2.61 9.51
CA GLN A 253 -13.81 2.00 8.21
C GLN A 253 -14.99 2.09 7.24
N ALA A 254 -16.22 1.92 7.74
CA ALA A 254 -17.42 1.92 6.91
C ALA A 254 -17.67 3.29 6.23
N GLU A 255 -17.19 4.40 6.81
CA GLU A 255 -17.36 5.73 6.22
C GLU A 255 -16.41 6.04 5.05
N HIS A 256 -15.38 5.19 4.80
CA HIS A 256 -14.43 5.39 3.72
C HIS A 256 -15.08 5.23 2.33
N ASP A 257 -15.79 4.13 2.11
CA ASP A 257 -16.43 3.81 0.83
C ASP A 257 -17.65 2.89 1.02
N LYS A 258 -18.60 2.93 0.10
CA LYS A 258 -19.79 2.05 0.10
C LYS A 258 -19.45 0.56 -0.05
N LEU A 259 -18.26 0.24 -0.56
CA LEU A 259 -17.74 -1.12 -0.72
C LEU A 259 -16.81 -1.52 0.44
N ALA A 260 -16.51 -0.62 1.39
CA ALA A 260 -15.72 -0.95 2.56
C ALA A 260 -16.36 -2.10 3.35
N SER A 261 -15.52 -2.89 4.04
CA SER A 261 -15.96 -4.04 4.83
C SER A 261 -15.62 -3.85 6.30
N ALA A 262 -16.61 -4.02 7.17
CA ALA A 262 -16.48 -3.91 8.62
C ALA A 262 -16.98 -5.22 9.27
N VAL A 263 -16.05 -5.99 9.85
CA VAL A 263 -16.32 -7.33 10.39
C VAL A 263 -15.94 -7.38 11.86
N LEU A 264 -16.87 -7.82 12.71
CA LEU A 264 -16.56 -8.24 14.08
C LEU A 264 -16.56 -9.77 14.16
N VAL A 265 -15.57 -10.36 14.81
CA VAL A 265 -15.56 -11.76 15.21
C VAL A 265 -15.44 -11.83 16.74
N THR A 266 -16.38 -12.49 17.40
CA THR A 266 -16.44 -12.56 18.86
C THR A 266 -16.91 -13.93 19.34
N ASP A 267 -16.49 -14.33 20.54
CA ASP A 267 -16.99 -15.51 21.23
C ASP A 267 -18.22 -15.21 22.12
N SER A 268 -18.74 -13.97 22.08
CA SER A 268 -19.82 -13.50 22.95
C SER A 268 -21.05 -13.03 22.15
N MET A 269 -22.12 -13.78 22.18
CA MET A 269 -23.41 -13.36 21.60
C MET A 269 -23.92 -12.07 22.24
N ALA A 270 -23.72 -11.88 23.55
CA ALA A 270 -24.12 -10.65 24.25
C ALA A 270 -23.40 -9.42 23.72
N LEU A 271 -22.09 -9.55 23.45
CA LEU A 271 -21.31 -8.47 22.80
C LEU A 271 -21.81 -8.24 21.37
N ALA A 272 -22.04 -9.30 20.60
CA ALA A 272 -22.52 -9.20 19.23
C ALA A 272 -23.82 -8.37 19.12
N GLU A 273 -24.82 -8.68 19.95
CA GLU A 273 -26.08 -7.94 20.01
C GLU A 273 -25.90 -6.50 20.50
N ALA A 274 -25.02 -6.28 21.46
CA ALA A 274 -24.75 -4.94 21.97
C ALA A 274 -24.06 -4.05 20.91
N VAL A 275 -23.08 -4.61 20.18
CA VAL A 275 -22.40 -3.93 19.08
C VAL A 275 -23.37 -3.65 17.93
N GLN A 276 -24.25 -4.58 17.57
CA GLN A 276 -25.27 -4.35 16.54
C GLN A 276 -26.13 -3.11 16.88
N ARG A 277 -26.64 -3.02 18.11
CA ARG A 277 -27.41 -1.85 18.56
C ARG A 277 -26.60 -0.56 18.54
N GLU A 278 -25.33 -0.61 18.93
CA GLU A 278 -24.46 0.56 18.93
C GLU A 278 -24.10 1.00 17.49
N VAL A 279 -23.87 0.11 16.55
CA VAL A 279 -23.66 0.45 15.11
C VAL A 279 -24.89 1.18 14.57
N GLU A 280 -26.11 0.66 14.84
CA GLU A 280 -27.35 1.30 14.39
C GLU A 280 -27.56 2.69 15.00
N ARG A 281 -27.16 2.87 16.24
CA ARG A 281 -27.23 4.16 16.91
C ARG A 281 -26.20 5.15 16.36
N GLN A 282 -24.94 4.73 16.23
CA GLN A 282 -23.80 5.61 15.92
C GLN A 282 -23.74 5.98 14.45
N VAL A 283 -24.14 5.11 13.53
CA VAL A 283 -24.10 5.40 12.08
C VAL A 283 -24.87 6.67 11.73
N ASN A 284 -25.97 6.94 12.45
CA ASN A 284 -26.79 8.15 12.26
C ASN A 284 -26.16 9.44 12.78
N LEU A 285 -25.04 9.34 13.51
CA LEU A 285 -24.29 10.50 14.01
C LEU A 285 -23.18 10.96 13.06
N LEU A 286 -22.88 10.14 12.03
CA LEU A 286 -21.81 10.43 11.10
C LEU A 286 -22.24 11.41 10.01
N PRO A 287 -21.39 12.37 9.64
CA PRO A 287 -21.65 13.27 8.51
C PRO A 287 -21.81 12.50 7.17
N ARG A 288 -21.16 11.35 7.04
CA ARG A 288 -21.18 10.46 5.85
C ARG A 288 -22.13 9.27 6.01
N VAL A 289 -23.26 9.46 6.67
CA VAL A 289 -24.24 8.41 7.00
C VAL A 289 -24.65 7.56 5.80
N GLU A 290 -24.85 8.13 4.63
CA GLU A 290 -25.25 7.36 3.42
C GLU A 290 -24.17 6.36 2.97
N ILE A 291 -22.90 6.74 3.11
CA ILE A 291 -21.78 5.87 2.73
C ILE A 291 -21.62 4.78 3.78
N ALA A 292 -21.54 5.15 5.05
CA ALA A 292 -21.36 4.21 6.14
C ALA A 292 -22.52 3.20 6.24
N SER A 293 -23.77 3.65 6.09
CA SER A 293 -24.95 2.77 6.08
C SER A 293 -24.90 1.77 4.92
N ALA A 294 -24.56 2.23 3.70
CA ALA A 294 -24.46 1.35 2.54
C ALA A 294 -23.36 0.28 2.72
N SER A 295 -22.21 0.65 3.29
CA SER A 295 -21.12 -0.26 3.63
C SER A 295 -21.58 -1.31 4.66
N ILE A 296 -22.15 -0.88 5.78
CA ILE A 296 -22.63 -1.75 6.85
C ILE A 296 -23.73 -2.70 6.37
N ASP A 297 -24.69 -2.20 5.60
CA ASP A 297 -25.84 -3.03 5.13
C ASP A 297 -25.39 -4.11 4.14
N LYS A 298 -24.43 -3.81 3.27
CA LYS A 298 -23.98 -4.72 2.22
C LYS A 298 -22.85 -5.63 2.70
N ASN A 299 -21.87 -5.09 3.42
CA ASN A 299 -20.59 -5.75 3.70
C ASN A 299 -20.32 -5.94 5.19
N GLY A 300 -21.07 -5.28 6.08
CA GLY A 300 -20.92 -5.39 7.52
C GLY A 300 -21.40 -6.76 8.02
N LYS A 301 -20.61 -7.37 8.94
CA LYS A 301 -20.91 -8.68 9.54
C LYS A 301 -20.45 -8.73 10.98
N ILE A 302 -21.21 -9.41 11.81
CA ILE A 302 -20.80 -9.85 13.14
C ILE A 302 -20.81 -11.37 13.13
N ILE A 303 -19.66 -11.98 13.32
CA ILE A 303 -19.49 -13.44 13.31
C ILE A 303 -19.32 -13.90 14.76
N VAL A 304 -20.19 -14.79 15.22
CA VAL A 304 -20.08 -15.39 16.55
C VAL A 304 -19.38 -16.74 16.42
N ALA A 305 -18.20 -16.83 17.01
CA ALA A 305 -17.38 -18.05 17.11
C ALA A 305 -17.60 -18.73 18.46
N ASP A 306 -17.20 -20.00 18.58
CA ASP A 306 -17.30 -20.73 19.83
C ASP A 306 -16.20 -20.35 20.84
N THR A 307 -15.06 -19.92 20.35
CA THR A 307 -13.88 -19.53 21.16
C THR A 307 -13.10 -18.39 20.48
N LEU A 308 -12.27 -17.67 21.24
CA LEU A 308 -11.33 -16.70 20.69
C LEU A 308 -10.30 -17.34 19.74
N ASP A 309 -9.90 -18.58 20.01
CA ASP A 309 -9.03 -19.34 19.13
C ASP A 309 -9.63 -19.53 17.73
N GLN A 310 -10.91 -19.89 17.69
CA GLN A 310 -11.65 -19.99 16.43
C GLN A 310 -11.82 -18.61 15.77
N ALA A 311 -12.01 -17.55 16.57
CA ALA A 311 -12.09 -16.19 16.05
C ALA A 311 -10.79 -15.77 15.34
N ILE A 312 -9.63 -16.12 15.86
CA ILE A 312 -8.33 -15.90 15.23
C ILE A 312 -8.19 -16.70 13.91
N GLU A 313 -8.62 -17.97 13.89
CA GLU A 313 -8.58 -18.74 12.63
C GLU A 313 -9.51 -18.14 11.56
N ILE A 314 -10.71 -17.70 11.93
CA ILE A 314 -11.62 -16.98 11.03
C ILE A 314 -10.95 -15.69 10.51
N SER A 315 -10.26 -14.94 11.37
CA SER A 315 -9.54 -13.74 10.94
C SER A 315 -8.40 -14.06 9.95
N ASN A 316 -7.66 -15.16 10.18
CA ASN A 316 -6.63 -15.63 9.24
C ASN A 316 -7.25 -16.04 7.89
N ASP A 317 -8.42 -16.65 7.88
CA ASP A 317 -9.11 -17.04 6.64
C ASP A 317 -9.64 -15.82 5.88
N ILE A 318 -10.09 -14.80 6.58
CA ILE A 318 -10.47 -13.52 5.99
C ILE A 318 -9.22 -12.76 5.51
N ALA A 319 -8.09 -12.81 6.23
CA ALA A 319 -6.88 -12.07 5.92
C ALA A 319 -7.14 -10.56 5.69
N PRO A 320 -7.59 -9.82 6.72
CA PRO A 320 -8.05 -8.45 6.59
C PRO A 320 -6.89 -7.47 6.36
N GLU A 321 -7.22 -6.29 5.86
CA GLU A 321 -6.33 -5.13 5.81
C GLU A 321 -5.94 -4.67 7.23
N HIS A 322 -6.94 -4.33 8.05
CA HIS A 322 -6.77 -3.94 9.45
C HIS A 322 -7.34 -5.03 10.36
N LEU A 323 -6.54 -5.50 11.32
CA LEU A 323 -6.97 -6.44 12.35
C LEU A 323 -6.82 -5.80 13.73
N GLU A 324 -7.92 -5.63 14.46
CA GLU A 324 -7.88 -5.25 15.88
C GLU A 324 -8.05 -6.47 16.76
N LEU A 325 -7.21 -6.60 17.77
CA LEU A 325 -7.31 -7.62 18.83
C LEU A 325 -7.78 -6.97 20.12
N CYS A 326 -9.10 -6.76 20.24
CA CYS A 326 -9.76 -6.16 21.41
C CYS A 326 -10.00 -7.21 22.51
N VAL A 327 -8.93 -7.79 23.04
CA VAL A 327 -8.91 -8.84 24.05
C VAL A 327 -8.02 -8.48 25.23
N ASP A 328 -8.11 -9.22 26.37
CA ASP A 328 -7.34 -8.89 27.58
C ASP A 328 -5.84 -8.97 27.38
N ASN A 329 -5.33 -10.05 26.78
CA ASN A 329 -3.90 -10.28 26.57
C ASN A 329 -3.60 -10.43 25.07
N PRO A 330 -3.63 -9.35 24.27
CA PRO A 330 -3.53 -9.46 22.81
C PRO A 330 -2.21 -10.09 22.32
N PHE A 331 -1.13 -9.99 23.10
CA PHE A 331 0.17 -10.61 22.77
C PHE A 331 0.15 -12.14 22.80
N ASP A 332 -0.79 -12.76 23.53
CA ASP A 332 -0.93 -14.22 23.57
C ASP A 332 -1.45 -14.78 22.23
N TYR A 333 -2.03 -13.90 21.40
CA TYR A 333 -2.58 -14.25 20.09
C TYR A 333 -1.70 -13.82 18.92
N LEU A 334 -0.65 -12.97 19.14
CA LEU A 334 0.14 -12.38 18.06
C LEU A 334 0.80 -13.43 17.15
N ASP A 335 1.40 -14.46 17.73
CA ASP A 335 2.06 -15.54 16.98
C ASP A 335 1.06 -16.44 16.21
N ARG A 336 -0.23 -16.34 16.51
CA ARG A 336 -1.29 -17.09 15.86
C ARG A 336 -1.93 -16.35 14.70
N VAL A 337 -1.74 -15.03 14.64
CA VAL A 337 -2.15 -14.21 13.48
C VAL A 337 -1.13 -14.42 12.36
N ARG A 338 -1.58 -15.00 11.26
CA ARG A 338 -0.75 -15.27 10.09
C ARG A 338 -0.98 -14.30 8.94
N HIS A 339 -2.19 -13.75 8.84
CA HIS A 339 -2.63 -12.98 7.69
C HIS A 339 -3.41 -11.75 8.12
N ALA A 340 -2.70 -10.62 8.22
CA ALA A 340 -3.28 -9.29 8.41
C ALA A 340 -2.35 -8.25 7.80
N GLY A 341 -2.88 -7.16 7.27
CA GLY A 341 -2.08 -6.05 6.80
C GLY A 341 -1.44 -5.31 7.97
N SER A 342 -2.22 -4.89 8.95
CA SER A 342 -1.75 -4.30 10.20
C SER A 342 -2.52 -4.90 11.38
N ILE A 343 -1.85 -5.04 12.55
CA ILE A 343 -2.43 -5.63 13.77
C ILE A 343 -2.41 -4.59 14.88
N PHE A 344 -3.58 -4.24 15.38
CA PHE A 344 -3.79 -3.29 16.48
C PHE A 344 -4.03 -4.04 17.78
N MET A 345 -3.17 -3.81 18.77
CA MET A 345 -3.04 -4.67 19.93
C MET A 345 -3.73 -4.07 21.16
N GLY A 346 -4.89 -4.64 21.52
CA GLY A 346 -5.63 -4.28 22.74
C GLY A 346 -6.68 -3.19 22.54
N ARG A 347 -7.56 -3.03 23.54
CA ARG A 347 -8.76 -2.17 23.52
C ARG A 347 -8.50 -0.66 23.48
N SER A 348 -7.25 -0.23 23.57
CA SER A 348 -6.84 1.19 23.52
C SER A 348 -6.05 1.54 22.26
N CYS A 349 -6.08 0.66 21.26
CA CYS A 349 -5.35 0.81 20.01
C CYS A 349 -6.31 0.71 18.81
N PRO A 350 -7.14 1.75 18.57
CA PRO A 350 -8.05 1.78 17.43
C PRO A 350 -7.27 1.93 16.11
N GLU A 351 -7.85 1.44 15.03
CA GLU A 351 -7.28 1.51 13.66
C GLU A 351 -6.89 2.93 13.28
N ALA A 352 -7.73 3.92 13.56
CA ALA A 352 -7.46 5.33 13.26
C ALA A 352 -6.14 5.87 13.87
N LEU A 353 -5.66 5.28 14.98
CA LEU A 353 -4.33 5.60 15.50
C LEU A 353 -3.24 5.20 14.51
N GLY A 354 -3.39 4.04 13.85
CA GLY A 354 -2.49 3.55 12.80
C GLY A 354 -2.47 4.45 11.58
N ASP A 355 -3.62 4.91 11.16
CA ASP A 355 -3.76 5.78 10.00
C ASP A 355 -3.01 7.11 10.13
N TYR A 356 -2.84 7.61 11.35
CA TYR A 356 -2.33 8.97 11.54
C TYR A 356 -1.05 9.06 12.34
N LEU A 357 -0.95 8.42 13.52
CA LEU A 357 0.09 8.74 14.49
C LEU A 357 0.92 7.56 15.01
N ALA A 358 0.52 6.31 14.82
CA ALA A 358 1.24 5.17 15.38
C ALA A 358 2.64 4.97 14.79
N GLY A 359 2.85 5.28 13.52
CA GLY A 359 4.13 5.15 12.83
C GLY A 359 4.24 4.01 11.83
N PRO A 360 3.72 2.78 12.05
CA PRO A 360 3.58 1.77 11.02
C PRO A 360 2.79 2.27 9.82
N ASN A 361 3.07 1.73 8.63
CA ASN A 361 2.47 2.21 7.39
C ASN A 361 1.00 1.82 7.27
N HIS A 362 0.18 2.73 6.73
CA HIS A 362 -1.23 2.51 6.48
C HIS A 362 -1.55 2.13 5.01
N THR A 363 -0.56 2.09 4.12
CA THR A 363 -0.73 1.55 2.77
C THR A 363 -0.63 0.03 2.85
N LEU A 364 -1.77 -0.62 3.01
CA LEU A 364 -1.91 -2.00 3.43
C LEU A 364 -2.50 -2.88 2.32
N PRO A 365 -2.20 -4.20 2.33
CA PRO A 365 -2.83 -5.16 1.43
C PRO A 365 -4.30 -5.36 1.77
N THR A 366 -5.17 -5.20 0.77
CA THR A 366 -6.63 -5.36 0.87
C THR A 366 -7.10 -6.63 0.15
N GLY A 367 -8.38 -6.96 0.26
CA GLY A 367 -8.99 -8.04 -0.52
C GLY A 367 -8.43 -9.43 -0.24
N GLY A 368 -7.93 -9.69 0.98
CA GLY A 368 -7.30 -10.95 1.37
C GLY A 368 -5.88 -11.14 0.89
N THR A 369 -5.29 -10.14 0.26
CA THR A 369 -3.92 -10.20 -0.27
C THR A 369 -2.86 -10.13 0.84
N ALA A 370 -3.24 -9.84 2.09
CA ALA A 370 -2.38 -9.98 3.27
C ALA A 370 -1.82 -11.41 3.48
N ARG A 371 -2.32 -12.39 2.71
CA ARG A 371 -1.74 -13.74 2.63
C ARG A 371 -0.36 -13.78 1.97
N PHE A 372 -0.02 -12.79 1.12
CA PHE A 372 1.22 -12.77 0.33
C PHE A 372 1.79 -11.37 0.07
N TYR A 373 1.05 -10.30 0.37
CA TYR A 373 1.57 -8.94 0.38
C TYR A 373 1.80 -8.45 1.81
N SER A 374 2.69 -7.46 1.94
CA SER A 374 3.00 -6.77 3.18
C SER A 374 2.57 -5.30 3.11
N PRO A 375 2.47 -4.61 4.26
CA PRO A 375 2.40 -3.15 4.29
C PRO A 375 3.54 -2.52 3.52
N LEU A 376 3.32 -1.34 2.96
CA LEU A 376 4.37 -0.56 2.31
C LEU A 376 5.52 -0.30 3.31
N SER A 377 6.74 -0.51 2.86
CA SER A 377 7.92 -0.49 3.71
C SER A 377 9.13 0.08 2.97
N VAL A 378 10.24 0.25 3.67
CA VAL A 378 11.53 0.64 3.04
C VAL A 378 11.99 -0.39 2.00
N ASP A 379 11.65 -1.69 2.18
CA ASP A 379 11.97 -2.75 1.21
C ASP A 379 11.32 -2.53 -0.16
N ASP A 380 10.21 -1.80 -0.22
CA ASP A 380 9.51 -1.47 -1.47
C ASP A 380 10.27 -0.48 -2.36
N PHE A 381 11.18 0.27 -1.77
CA PHE A 381 11.93 1.35 -2.42
C PHE A 381 13.39 1.00 -2.69
N VAL A 382 13.78 -0.26 -2.48
CA VAL A 382 15.11 -0.76 -2.77
C VAL A 382 15.05 -1.96 -3.71
N LYS A 383 16.15 -2.18 -4.44
CA LYS A 383 16.38 -3.40 -5.21
C LYS A 383 17.66 -4.08 -4.74
N LYS A 384 17.75 -5.38 -4.95
CA LYS A 384 18.87 -6.22 -4.51
C LYS A 384 19.51 -6.84 -5.72
N SER A 385 20.82 -6.57 -5.91
CA SER A 385 21.63 -7.16 -6.98
C SER A 385 22.63 -8.11 -6.36
N GLN A 386 22.78 -9.29 -6.96
CA GLN A 386 23.80 -10.26 -6.57
C GLN A 386 25.09 -9.98 -7.34
N TYR A 387 26.25 -10.22 -6.71
CA TYR A 387 27.53 -10.20 -7.37
C TYR A 387 28.38 -11.40 -6.93
N THR A 388 29.17 -11.88 -7.87
CA THR A 388 30.01 -13.05 -7.68
C THR A 388 31.37 -12.78 -8.34
N TYR A 389 32.44 -13.06 -7.58
CA TYR A 389 33.82 -13.01 -8.05
C TYR A 389 34.52 -14.34 -7.74
N PHE A 390 35.28 -14.83 -8.71
CA PHE A 390 36.13 -15.99 -8.57
C PHE A 390 37.54 -15.65 -9.06
N THR A 391 38.57 -16.05 -8.32
CA THR A 391 39.93 -16.09 -8.83
C THR A 391 40.05 -17.16 -9.92
N ARG A 392 41.09 -17.08 -10.74
CA ARG A 392 41.33 -18.10 -11.80
C ARG A 392 41.46 -19.51 -11.18
N ASP A 393 42.16 -19.66 -10.05
CA ASP A 393 42.35 -20.93 -9.40
C ASP A 393 41.08 -21.50 -8.78
N ALA A 394 40.28 -20.65 -8.16
CA ALA A 394 38.95 -21.04 -7.65
C ALA A 394 38.01 -21.50 -8.79
N LEU A 395 38.02 -20.81 -9.94
CA LEU A 395 37.25 -21.20 -11.10
C LEU A 395 37.77 -22.53 -11.69
N LYS A 396 39.12 -22.74 -11.74
CA LYS A 396 39.73 -23.97 -12.23
C LYS A 396 39.30 -25.19 -11.41
N ALA A 397 39.15 -25.02 -10.09
CA ALA A 397 38.71 -26.08 -9.18
C ALA A 397 37.28 -26.55 -9.42
N VAL A 398 36.43 -25.75 -10.08
CA VAL A 398 35.01 -26.05 -10.30
C VAL A 398 34.63 -26.15 -11.78
N LYS A 399 35.53 -25.87 -12.74
CA LYS A 399 35.24 -25.75 -14.18
C LYS A 399 34.56 -26.99 -14.76
N ASP A 400 35.06 -28.19 -14.41
CA ASP A 400 34.52 -29.43 -14.95
C ASP A 400 33.13 -29.76 -14.41
N LYS A 401 32.83 -29.35 -13.16
CA LYS A 401 31.50 -29.48 -12.57
C LYS A 401 30.50 -28.53 -13.24
N VAL A 402 30.90 -27.31 -13.55
CA VAL A 402 30.05 -26.35 -14.28
C VAL A 402 29.78 -26.84 -15.68
N ALA A 403 30.83 -27.32 -16.39
CA ALA A 403 30.68 -27.86 -17.74
C ALA A 403 29.75 -29.08 -17.75
N MET A 404 29.93 -30.04 -16.84
CA MET A 404 29.06 -31.22 -16.73
C MET A 404 27.60 -30.82 -16.46
N PHE A 405 27.36 -29.85 -15.61
CA PHE A 405 26.01 -29.38 -15.31
C PHE A 405 25.35 -28.79 -16.56
N ALA A 406 26.06 -27.91 -17.27
CA ALA A 406 25.60 -27.28 -18.48
C ALA A 406 25.30 -28.30 -19.60
N GLU A 407 26.17 -29.33 -19.76
CA GLU A 407 25.96 -30.43 -20.74
C GLU A 407 24.70 -31.25 -20.42
N LYS A 408 24.44 -31.52 -19.13
CA LYS A 408 23.22 -32.22 -18.70
C LYS A 408 21.94 -31.44 -18.99
N GLU A 409 22.03 -30.12 -19.02
CA GLU A 409 20.95 -29.22 -19.43
C GLU A 409 20.88 -29.01 -20.96
N GLY A 410 21.82 -29.60 -21.72
CA GLY A 410 21.91 -29.41 -23.18
C GLY A 410 22.48 -28.05 -23.61
N LEU A 411 23.14 -27.34 -22.67
CA LEU A 411 23.66 -25.99 -22.86
C LEU A 411 25.19 -25.99 -23.12
N SER A 412 25.64 -26.56 -24.20
CA SER A 412 27.07 -26.69 -24.53
C SER A 412 27.82 -25.33 -24.62
N GLY A 413 27.13 -24.24 -24.98
CA GLY A 413 27.68 -22.90 -24.96
C GLY A 413 28.06 -22.44 -23.55
N HIS A 414 27.28 -22.81 -22.52
CA HIS A 414 27.60 -22.55 -21.09
C HIS A 414 28.84 -23.35 -20.67
N ALA A 415 28.94 -24.63 -21.04
CA ALA A 415 30.13 -25.45 -20.78
C ALA A 415 31.38 -24.83 -21.40
N ARG A 416 31.33 -24.47 -22.67
CA ARG A 416 32.44 -23.81 -23.37
C ARG A 416 32.81 -22.47 -22.76
N SER A 417 31.84 -21.69 -22.31
CA SER A 417 32.11 -20.39 -21.62
C SER A 417 33.08 -20.51 -20.45
N VAL A 418 33.10 -21.65 -19.75
CA VAL A 418 34.03 -21.90 -18.64
C VAL A 418 35.33 -22.57 -19.12
N LEU A 419 35.22 -23.58 -19.97
CA LEU A 419 36.38 -24.39 -20.38
C LEU A 419 37.38 -23.56 -21.20
N THR A 420 36.94 -22.72 -22.11
CA THR A 420 37.80 -21.88 -22.96
C THR A 420 38.70 -20.91 -22.19
N ARG A 421 38.33 -20.55 -20.94
CA ARG A 421 39.19 -19.74 -20.06
C ARG A 421 40.49 -20.45 -19.66
N PHE A 422 40.60 -21.76 -19.92
CA PHE A 422 41.72 -22.62 -19.58
C PHE A 422 42.34 -23.30 -20.79
N GLU A 423 41.82 -23.06 -22.01
CA GLU A 423 42.46 -23.42 -23.28
C GLU A 423 43.58 -22.43 -23.56
N GLU A 424 44.66 -22.89 -24.18
CA GLU A 424 45.73 -22.01 -24.67
C GLU A 424 45.20 -21.19 -25.86
N ASP A 425 45.55 -19.90 -25.90
CA ASP A 425 45.24 -19.06 -27.05
C ASP A 425 45.86 -19.69 -28.31
N VAL A 426 45.03 -20.20 -29.18
CA VAL A 426 45.49 -20.66 -30.53
C VAL A 426 45.91 -19.38 -31.27
N LYS A 427 47.23 -19.16 -31.35
CA LYS A 427 47.83 -18.07 -32.12
C LYS A 427 47.57 -18.21 -33.61
#